data_17d1509bdc3adcf6bcaca8a45782083b
#
_entry.id   17d1509bdc3adcf6bcaca8a45782083b
#
_cell.length_a   1.000
_cell.length_b   1.000
_cell.length_c   1.000
_cell.angle_alpha   90.00
_cell.angle_beta   90.00
_cell.angle_gamma   90.00
#
_symmetry.space_group_name_H-M   'P 1'
#
loop_
_entity.id
_entity.type
_entity.pdbx_description
1 polymer ?
#
loop_
_entity_poly.entity_id
_entity_poly.type
_entity_poly.pdbx_seq_one_letter_code
_entity_poly.pdbx_strand_id
1 'polypeptide(L)'
;VAWLCLASSAASAADPPDFVRDIRPLLDRSCAPCHAGEQAKSGLRLDIRDEAFRGGDGHGAAIVPGKAGASPVIRFARGDEPGMEMPPADADVQALSTDEIARLAAWIDAGAVWPDGVDRVSLVDRRDHWSFRGIVRTAPPVVRDTAWPANDIDRFILARLEAEGLRPSAEADRVTWLRRVTLDLVGIPPLPEEIDAFLADAAPGAKERVVDRLLASPRHGERMAQHWLDVVRYADTHGYEVNTERANAWPYRDWVIAAFNADMPYDTFVRRQLAGDADRDDAATGFLVTAAVLLPGQIGADDASKRLARQDALNDILINTGEAFLGLSIGCARCHDHKFDPVTVRDYHSLQAVFTGVTYEDRELRSPEADARRAEIATHRAALAALDASRTARAPLVGAGSPRPPVSPRLNVDRIVPRRATRVRFTILATNSLEPCIDELEVFDTDGRNVALASSGATVISSGDN
;
A
#
# COMPACT_ATOMS: atom_id res chain seq x y z
N VAL A 1 57.00 -67.87 19.94
CA VAL A 1 56.42 -67.41 18.68
C VAL A 1 55.53 -66.20 18.99
N ALA A 2 56.10 -64.99 18.81
CA ALA A 2 55.37 -63.74 19.01
C ALA A 2 54.73 -63.33 17.69
N TRP A 3 53.41 -63.16 17.67
CA TRP A 3 52.68 -62.55 16.55
C TRP A 3 52.61 -61.05 16.75
N LEU A 4 53.28 -60.30 15.84
CA LEU A 4 53.12 -58.86 15.74
C LEU A 4 51.87 -58.58 14.93
N CYS A 5 50.79 -58.02 15.58
CA CYS A 5 49.66 -57.44 14.87
C CYS A 5 50.05 -56.03 14.42
N LEU A 6 50.26 -55.84 13.12
CA LEU A 6 50.26 -54.50 12.49
C LEU A 6 48.84 -54.00 12.37
N ALA A 7 48.46 -53.03 13.22
CA ALA A 7 47.21 -52.23 13.09
C ALA A 7 47.50 -51.24 11.95
N SER A 8 46.90 -51.45 10.78
CA SER A 8 46.73 -50.42 9.75
C SER A 8 45.73 -49.42 10.24
N SER A 9 46.17 -48.23 10.63
CA SER A 9 45.29 -47.06 10.82
C SER A 9 44.80 -46.62 9.45
N ALA A 10 43.58 -47.03 9.10
CA ALA A 10 42.86 -46.36 8.01
C ALA A 10 42.63 -44.93 8.39
N ALA A 11 43.26 -43.99 7.72
CA ALA A 11 42.92 -42.58 7.80
C ALA A 11 41.47 -42.44 7.38
N SER A 12 40.60 -41.98 8.28
CA SER A 12 39.23 -41.60 7.96
C SER A 12 39.27 -40.52 6.89
N ALA A 13 38.82 -40.84 5.68
CA ALA A 13 38.59 -39.81 4.68
C ALA A 13 37.60 -38.82 5.26
N ALA A 14 37.98 -37.54 5.38
CA ALA A 14 37.07 -36.49 5.79
C ALA A 14 35.89 -36.45 4.82
N ASP A 15 34.68 -36.29 5.34
CA ASP A 15 33.51 -36.14 4.50
C ASP A 15 33.72 -35.00 3.49
N PRO A 16 33.25 -35.16 2.25
CA PRO A 16 33.40 -34.13 1.22
C PRO A 16 32.70 -32.84 1.66
N PRO A 17 33.24 -31.67 1.26
CA PRO A 17 32.64 -30.41 1.61
C PRO A 17 31.17 -30.32 1.16
N ASP A 18 30.29 -29.82 2.04
CA ASP A 18 28.88 -29.59 1.74
C ASP A 18 28.68 -28.28 0.93
N PHE A 19 27.87 -28.35 -0.11
CA PHE A 19 27.66 -27.20 -0.99
C PHE A 19 27.11 -25.97 -0.24
N VAL A 20 26.04 -26.14 0.55
CA VAL A 20 25.35 -25.02 1.19
C VAL A 20 26.18 -24.41 2.32
N ARG A 21 26.82 -25.27 3.11
CA ARG A 21 27.58 -24.84 4.28
C ARG A 21 28.99 -24.35 3.91
N ASP A 22 29.68 -25.02 3.01
CA ASP A 22 31.13 -24.86 2.82
C ASP A 22 31.50 -24.19 1.49
N ILE A 23 30.70 -24.36 0.42
CA ILE A 23 31.04 -23.90 -0.93
C ILE A 23 30.26 -22.62 -1.32
N ARG A 24 28.95 -22.62 -1.13
CA ARG A 24 28.13 -21.49 -1.51
C ARG A 24 28.58 -20.13 -0.91
N PRO A 25 29.00 -20.04 0.37
CA PRO A 25 29.52 -18.80 0.91
C PRO A 25 30.80 -18.31 0.20
N LEU A 26 31.63 -19.22 -0.31
CA LEU A 26 32.85 -18.89 -1.09
C LEU A 26 32.46 -18.29 -2.44
N LEU A 27 31.55 -18.96 -3.17
CA LEU A 27 31.05 -18.48 -4.45
C LEU A 27 30.33 -17.14 -4.30
N ASP A 28 29.46 -16.97 -3.29
CA ASP A 28 28.69 -15.76 -3.04
C ASP A 28 29.59 -14.55 -2.76
N ARG A 29 30.67 -14.72 -1.99
CA ARG A 29 31.57 -13.64 -1.61
C ARG A 29 32.53 -13.26 -2.73
N SER A 30 33.15 -14.27 -3.37
CA SER A 30 34.32 -14.06 -4.22
C SER A 30 34.03 -14.16 -5.73
N CYS A 31 32.89 -14.75 -6.13
CA CYS A 31 32.59 -15.00 -7.55
C CYS A 31 31.29 -14.29 -7.99
N ALA A 32 30.24 -14.36 -7.15
CA ALA A 32 28.93 -13.85 -7.48
C ALA A 32 28.87 -12.33 -7.78
N PRO A 33 29.69 -11.45 -7.17
CA PRO A 33 29.68 -10.03 -7.54
C PRO A 33 29.87 -9.76 -9.03
N CYS A 34 30.57 -10.66 -9.73
CA CYS A 34 30.78 -10.56 -11.18
C CYS A 34 30.08 -11.67 -11.99
N HIS A 35 29.80 -12.82 -11.37
CA HIS A 35 29.32 -14.03 -12.06
C HIS A 35 27.96 -14.51 -11.52
N ALA A 36 27.05 -13.58 -11.20
CA ALA A 36 25.66 -13.87 -10.85
C ALA A 36 24.70 -12.93 -11.55
N GLY A 37 23.44 -13.36 -11.69
CA GLY A 37 22.39 -12.58 -12.30
C GLY A 37 22.47 -12.46 -13.84
N GLU A 38 21.57 -11.68 -14.43
CA GLU A 38 21.42 -11.55 -15.90
C GLU A 38 22.59 -10.81 -16.58
N GLN A 39 23.34 -10.01 -15.83
CA GLN A 39 24.49 -9.24 -16.34
C GLN A 39 25.83 -9.88 -15.94
N ALA A 40 25.84 -11.20 -15.73
CA ALA A 40 27.04 -11.92 -15.37
C ALA A 40 28.15 -11.75 -16.42
N LYS A 41 29.35 -11.35 -15.96
CA LYS A 41 30.50 -11.11 -16.86
C LYS A 41 30.83 -12.37 -17.64
N SER A 42 31.14 -12.22 -18.94
CA SER A 42 31.46 -13.28 -19.88
C SER A 42 30.40 -14.40 -19.97
N GLY A 43 29.12 -14.05 -19.70
CA GLY A 43 28.04 -15.02 -19.72
C GLY A 43 28.15 -16.16 -18.70
N LEU A 44 29.08 -16.07 -17.75
CA LEU A 44 29.31 -17.11 -16.74
C LEU A 44 28.47 -16.86 -15.50
N ARG A 45 27.60 -17.81 -15.16
CA ARG A 45 26.81 -17.79 -13.94
C ARG A 45 27.26 -18.89 -12.98
N LEU A 46 27.75 -18.47 -11.81
CA LEU A 46 28.16 -19.37 -10.73
C LEU A 46 27.12 -19.41 -9.58
N ASP A 47 25.96 -18.87 -9.82
CA ASP A 47 24.81 -18.84 -8.91
C ASP A 47 23.68 -19.80 -9.34
N ILE A 48 23.81 -20.45 -10.50
CA ILE A 48 22.90 -21.47 -11.04
C ILE A 48 23.70 -22.69 -11.44
N ARG A 49 23.31 -23.88 -10.94
CA ARG A 49 24.01 -25.15 -11.17
C ARG A 49 24.28 -25.47 -12.65
N ASP A 50 23.19 -25.49 -13.42
CA ASP A 50 23.29 -25.93 -14.84
C ASP A 50 24.11 -24.94 -15.67
N GLU A 51 24.11 -23.67 -15.33
CA GLU A 51 24.94 -22.66 -15.97
C GLU A 51 26.41 -22.72 -15.56
N ALA A 52 26.68 -22.94 -14.27
CA ALA A 52 28.05 -23.16 -13.78
C ALA A 52 28.69 -24.38 -14.41
N PHE A 53 27.92 -25.45 -14.63
CA PHE A 53 28.38 -26.67 -15.29
C PHE A 53 28.48 -26.52 -16.81
N ARG A 54 27.67 -25.67 -17.43
CA ARG A 54 27.78 -25.35 -18.86
C ARG A 54 28.94 -24.40 -19.14
N GLY A 55 29.16 -23.40 -18.26
CA GLY A 55 30.18 -22.36 -18.41
C GLY A 55 29.70 -21.12 -19.18
N GLY A 56 30.58 -20.15 -19.33
CA GLY A 56 30.35 -18.89 -20.05
C GLY A 56 30.85 -18.90 -21.49
N ASP A 57 31.04 -17.70 -22.09
CA ASP A 57 31.23 -17.49 -23.52
C ASP A 57 32.55 -18.01 -24.10
N GLY A 58 33.58 -18.35 -23.30
CA GLY A 58 34.91 -18.57 -23.85
C GLY A 58 35.65 -19.86 -23.45
N HIS A 59 35.30 -20.50 -22.33
CA HIS A 59 36.14 -21.53 -21.70
C HIS A 59 35.44 -22.88 -21.44
N GLY A 60 34.23 -23.06 -21.96
CA GLY A 60 33.43 -24.27 -21.72
C GLY A 60 32.96 -24.37 -20.27
N ALA A 61 32.75 -25.59 -19.79
CA ALA A 61 32.28 -25.85 -18.43
C ALA A 61 33.18 -25.22 -17.36
N ALA A 62 32.67 -24.31 -16.55
CA ALA A 62 33.45 -23.66 -15.50
C ALA A 62 33.77 -24.61 -14.34
N ILE A 63 32.83 -25.54 -14.06
CA ILE A 63 32.97 -26.62 -13.07
C ILE A 63 32.80 -27.95 -13.81
N VAL A 64 33.81 -28.82 -13.76
CA VAL A 64 33.77 -30.16 -14.32
C VAL A 64 33.69 -31.17 -13.16
N PRO A 65 32.53 -31.77 -12.87
CA PRO A 65 32.36 -32.68 -11.75
C PRO A 65 33.41 -33.83 -11.79
N GLY A 66 34.01 -34.10 -10.65
CA GLY A 66 35.06 -35.12 -10.49
C GLY A 66 36.44 -34.74 -11.05
N LYS A 67 36.65 -33.49 -11.51
CA LYS A 67 37.89 -33.04 -12.15
C LYS A 67 38.24 -31.59 -11.81
N ALA A 68 38.62 -31.34 -10.56
CA ALA A 68 38.97 -30.00 -10.11
C ALA A 68 40.10 -29.36 -10.94
N GLY A 69 41.16 -30.11 -11.27
CA GLY A 69 42.24 -29.62 -12.09
C GLY A 69 41.89 -29.27 -13.54
N ALA A 70 40.77 -29.80 -14.07
CA ALA A 70 40.24 -29.47 -15.39
C ALA A 70 39.20 -28.32 -15.34
N SER A 71 38.78 -27.92 -14.16
CA SER A 71 37.78 -26.88 -13.96
C SER A 71 38.37 -25.46 -14.06
N PRO A 72 37.99 -24.62 -15.02
CA PRO A 72 38.46 -23.24 -15.16
C PRO A 72 38.35 -22.42 -13.89
N VAL A 73 37.28 -22.60 -13.10
CA VAL A 73 37.07 -21.89 -11.82
C VAL A 73 38.23 -22.10 -10.84
N ILE A 74 38.84 -23.28 -10.82
CA ILE A 74 40.01 -23.58 -9.95
C ILE A 74 41.29 -23.01 -10.54
N ARG A 75 41.53 -23.17 -11.85
CA ARG A 75 42.75 -22.69 -12.52
C ARG A 75 42.86 -21.17 -12.45
N PHE A 76 41.74 -20.47 -12.70
CA PHE A 76 41.71 -19.00 -12.66
C PHE A 76 41.83 -18.47 -11.23
N ALA A 77 41.18 -19.13 -10.24
CA ALA A 77 41.32 -18.75 -8.84
C ALA A 77 42.74 -18.99 -8.28
N ARG A 78 43.49 -19.96 -8.84
CA ARG A 78 44.90 -20.18 -8.49
C ARG A 78 45.88 -19.26 -9.21
N GLY A 79 45.43 -18.59 -10.28
CA GLY A 79 46.34 -17.84 -11.15
C GLY A 79 47.22 -18.74 -12.02
N ASP A 80 46.76 -19.96 -12.35
CA ASP A 80 47.52 -20.91 -13.17
C ASP A 80 47.66 -20.44 -14.65
N GLU A 81 46.84 -19.48 -15.07
CA GLU A 81 46.81 -18.90 -16.43
C GLU A 81 47.04 -17.39 -16.37
N PRO A 82 48.23 -16.89 -16.82
CA PRO A 82 48.51 -15.45 -16.79
C PRO A 82 47.51 -14.61 -17.57
N GLY A 83 46.93 -13.57 -16.91
CA GLY A 83 45.91 -12.68 -17.46
C GLY A 83 44.47 -13.19 -17.35
N MET A 84 44.29 -14.36 -16.70
CA MET A 84 42.94 -14.92 -16.42
C MET A 84 42.68 -15.10 -14.93
N GLU A 85 43.47 -14.44 -14.09
CA GLU A 85 43.31 -14.49 -12.63
C GLU A 85 41.95 -14.00 -12.19
N MET A 86 41.29 -14.74 -11.29
CA MET A 86 39.98 -14.40 -10.73
C MET A 86 40.01 -14.36 -9.19
N PRO A 87 39.57 -13.26 -8.58
CA PRO A 87 39.15 -12.03 -9.24
C PRO A 87 40.31 -11.25 -9.85
N PRO A 88 40.06 -10.37 -10.86
CA PRO A 88 41.09 -9.48 -11.42
C PRO A 88 41.69 -8.60 -10.31
N ALA A 89 42.97 -8.23 -10.44
CA ALA A 89 43.70 -7.47 -9.41
C ALA A 89 43.13 -6.09 -9.10
N ASP A 90 42.37 -5.50 -10.02
CA ASP A 90 41.64 -4.21 -9.90
C ASP A 90 40.20 -4.34 -9.40
N ALA A 91 39.73 -5.57 -9.16
CA ALA A 91 38.35 -5.77 -8.65
C ALA A 91 38.28 -5.55 -7.14
N ASP A 92 37.26 -4.84 -6.69
CA ASP A 92 36.93 -4.67 -5.27
C ASP A 92 36.19 -5.92 -4.74
N VAL A 93 36.83 -7.09 -4.88
CA VAL A 93 36.28 -8.39 -4.49
C VAL A 93 37.37 -9.19 -3.79
N GLN A 94 37.05 -9.83 -2.68
CA GLN A 94 37.98 -10.64 -1.92
C GLN A 94 38.30 -11.93 -2.65
N ALA A 95 39.59 -12.14 -2.97
CA ALA A 95 40.06 -13.39 -3.53
C ALA A 95 39.94 -14.58 -2.55
N LEU A 96 39.80 -15.80 -3.07
CA LEU A 96 39.81 -17.00 -2.26
C LEU A 96 41.23 -17.28 -1.73
N SER A 97 41.33 -17.68 -0.47
CA SER A 97 42.57 -18.17 0.10
C SER A 97 42.95 -19.57 -0.44
N THR A 98 44.21 -19.98 -0.27
CA THR A 98 44.68 -21.29 -0.68
C THR A 98 43.84 -22.44 -0.10
N ASP A 99 43.44 -22.33 1.18
CA ASP A 99 42.59 -23.32 1.85
C ASP A 99 41.17 -23.36 1.31
N GLU A 100 40.63 -22.20 0.93
CA GLU A 100 39.29 -22.09 0.32
C GLU A 100 39.30 -22.67 -1.10
N ILE A 101 40.34 -22.39 -1.87
CA ILE A 101 40.53 -23.02 -3.20
C ILE A 101 40.66 -24.54 -3.06
N ALA A 102 41.42 -25.02 -2.05
CA ALA A 102 41.54 -26.46 -1.80
C ALA A 102 40.18 -27.08 -1.41
N ARG A 103 39.35 -26.38 -0.64
CA ARG A 103 38.01 -26.84 -0.26
C ARG A 103 37.07 -26.88 -1.47
N LEU A 104 37.11 -25.88 -2.33
CA LEU A 104 36.35 -25.85 -3.58
C LEU A 104 36.78 -26.98 -4.52
N ALA A 105 38.11 -27.24 -4.64
CA ALA A 105 38.63 -28.33 -5.43
C ALA A 105 38.19 -29.70 -4.89
N ALA A 106 38.26 -29.91 -3.57
CA ALA A 106 37.82 -31.16 -2.95
C ALA A 106 36.33 -31.44 -3.18
N TRP A 107 35.48 -30.41 -3.14
CA TRP A 107 34.07 -30.54 -3.48
C TRP A 107 33.86 -30.91 -4.96
N ILE A 108 34.62 -30.31 -5.89
CA ILE A 108 34.55 -30.64 -7.32
C ILE A 108 34.97 -32.07 -7.55
N ASP A 109 36.09 -32.52 -6.93
CA ASP A 109 36.62 -33.87 -7.07
C ASP A 109 35.70 -34.93 -6.48
N ALA A 110 34.92 -34.57 -5.44
CA ALA A 110 33.85 -35.39 -4.87
C ALA A 110 32.59 -35.48 -5.75
N GLY A 111 32.58 -34.85 -6.93
CA GLY A 111 31.47 -34.89 -7.90
C GLY A 111 30.63 -33.61 -7.96
N ALA A 112 31.06 -32.55 -7.31
CA ALA A 112 30.37 -31.23 -7.31
C ALA A 112 28.88 -31.33 -7.01
N VAL A 113 28.54 -32.06 -5.94
CA VAL A 113 27.13 -32.26 -5.54
C VAL A 113 26.49 -30.92 -5.17
N TRP A 114 25.59 -30.47 -6.02
CA TRP A 114 24.86 -29.21 -5.87
C TRP A 114 23.38 -29.56 -5.65
N PRO A 115 22.83 -29.36 -4.46
CA PRO A 115 21.44 -29.74 -4.14
C PRO A 115 20.41 -28.99 -4.99
N ASP A 116 19.28 -29.63 -5.25
CA ASP A 116 18.17 -29.00 -5.93
C ASP A 116 17.54 -27.86 -5.05
N GLY A 117 17.07 -26.82 -5.69
CA GLY A 117 16.37 -25.71 -5.02
C GLY A 117 17.28 -24.71 -4.28
N VAL A 118 18.62 -24.83 -4.41
CA VAL A 118 19.57 -23.87 -3.80
C VAL A 118 20.12 -22.85 -4.78
N ASP A 119 19.75 -22.93 -6.05
CA ASP A 119 20.14 -21.97 -7.07
C ASP A 119 19.58 -20.56 -6.76
N ARG A 120 20.29 -19.52 -7.18
CA ARG A 120 19.68 -18.19 -7.26
C ARG A 120 18.76 -18.16 -8.47
N VAL A 121 17.48 -18.32 -8.22
CA VAL A 121 16.44 -18.31 -9.26
C VAL A 121 16.47 -16.97 -9.99
N SER A 122 16.58 -17.00 -11.31
CA SER A 122 16.47 -15.78 -12.14
C SER A 122 15.06 -15.19 -12.05
N LEU A 123 14.89 -13.90 -12.39
CA LEU A 123 13.54 -13.30 -12.48
C LEU A 123 12.64 -14.06 -13.45
N VAL A 124 13.20 -14.61 -14.52
CA VAL A 124 12.46 -15.43 -15.48
C VAL A 124 11.93 -16.70 -14.81
N ASP A 125 12.79 -17.40 -14.03
CA ASP A 125 12.39 -18.62 -13.31
C ASP A 125 11.35 -18.33 -12.22
N ARG A 126 11.41 -17.14 -11.60
CA ARG A 126 10.41 -16.71 -10.61
C ARG A 126 9.02 -16.48 -11.22
N ARG A 127 8.94 -16.05 -12.48
CA ARG A 127 7.67 -15.93 -13.21
C ARG A 127 7.01 -17.28 -13.44
N ASP A 128 7.75 -18.37 -13.40
CA ASP A 128 7.22 -19.73 -13.52
C ASP A 128 6.58 -20.26 -12.21
N HIS A 129 6.59 -19.50 -11.12
CA HIS A 129 5.90 -19.85 -9.88
C HIS A 129 4.40 -20.05 -10.12
N TRP A 130 3.80 -21.02 -9.45
CA TRP A 130 2.39 -21.41 -9.66
C TRP A 130 1.39 -20.24 -9.55
N SER A 131 1.68 -19.24 -8.68
CA SER A 131 0.82 -18.07 -8.48
C SER A 131 0.77 -17.12 -9.69
N PHE A 132 1.73 -17.19 -10.61
CA PHE A 132 1.76 -16.41 -11.85
C PHE A 132 1.24 -17.18 -13.07
N ARG A 133 0.92 -18.47 -12.90
CA ARG A 133 0.33 -19.28 -13.96
C ARG A 133 -1.18 -19.03 -14.03
N GLY A 134 -1.76 -19.27 -15.21
CA GLY A 134 -3.21 -19.21 -15.38
C GLY A 134 -3.92 -20.12 -14.37
N ILE A 135 -5.06 -19.65 -13.85
CA ILE A 135 -5.86 -20.42 -12.88
C ILE A 135 -6.36 -21.71 -13.54
N VAL A 136 -6.01 -22.84 -12.92
CA VAL A 136 -6.45 -24.18 -13.36
C VAL A 136 -7.35 -24.77 -12.27
N ARG A 137 -8.52 -25.28 -12.67
CA ARG A 137 -9.40 -26.01 -11.78
C ARG A 137 -8.77 -27.37 -11.46
N THR A 138 -8.22 -27.50 -10.25
CA THR A 138 -7.66 -28.75 -9.77
C THR A 138 -8.79 -29.68 -9.32
N ALA A 139 -8.76 -30.93 -9.75
CA ALA A 139 -9.71 -31.94 -9.25
C ALA A 139 -9.51 -32.16 -7.75
N PRO A 140 -10.60 -32.22 -6.96
CA PRO A 140 -10.51 -32.52 -5.54
C PRO A 140 -9.82 -33.87 -5.31
N PRO A 141 -8.88 -33.97 -4.34
CA PRO A 141 -8.17 -35.21 -4.06
C PRO A 141 -9.09 -36.30 -3.54
N VAL A 142 -8.71 -37.53 -3.77
CA VAL A 142 -9.36 -38.70 -3.15
C VAL A 142 -8.88 -38.78 -1.70
N VAL A 143 -9.83 -38.92 -0.79
CA VAL A 143 -9.61 -39.01 0.67
C VAL A 143 -10.09 -40.36 1.19
N ARG A 144 -9.51 -40.82 2.29
CA ARG A 144 -9.90 -42.11 2.93
C ARG A 144 -11.23 -42.04 3.64
N ASP A 145 -11.41 -40.94 4.41
CA ASP A 145 -12.69 -40.67 5.08
C ASP A 145 -13.59 -39.89 4.13
N THR A 146 -14.52 -40.54 3.49
CA THR A 146 -15.48 -39.94 2.56
C THR A 146 -16.72 -39.37 3.25
N ALA A 147 -16.88 -39.58 4.55
CA ALA A 147 -18.06 -39.13 5.30
C ALA A 147 -17.89 -37.75 5.92
N TRP A 148 -16.65 -37.34 6.22
CA TRP A 148 -16.37 -36.05 6.86
C TRP A 148 -16.53 -34.84 5.91
N PRO A 149 -16.06 -34.90 4.65
CA PRO A 149 -16.13 -33.72 3.76
C PRO A 149 -17.58 -33.37 3.38
N ALA A 150 -17.99 -32.13 3.64
CA ALA A 150 -19.25 -31.57 3.19
C ALA A 150 -19.16 -30.96 1.77
N ASN A 151 -17.97 -30.56 1.35
CA ASN A 151 -17.70 -29.95 0.05
C ASN A 151 -16.29 -30.28 -0.46
N ASP A 152 -15.94 -29.77 -1.66
CA ASP A 152 -14.63 -30.04 -2.26
C ASP A 152 -13.47 -29.40 -1.51
N ILE A 153 -13.67 -28.26 -0.83
CA ILE A 153 -12.63 -27.61 -0.01
C ILE A 153 -12.23 -28.54 1.13
N ASP A 154 -13.18 -29.16 1.79
CA ASP A 154 -12.93 -30.11 2.85
C ASP A 154 -12.06 -31.29 2.39
N ARG A 155 -12.20 -31.73 1.14
CA ARG A 155 -11.34 -32.78 0.58
C ARG A 155 -9.88 -32.38 0.50
N PHE A 156 -9.59 -31.14 0.11
CA PHE A 156 -8.20 -30.64 0.12
C PHE A 156 -7.64 -30.54 1.53
N ILE A 157 -8.44 -30.08 2.50
CA ILE A 157 -8.05 -30.02 3.91
C ILE A 157 -7.81 -31.43 4.47
N LEU A 158 -8.75 -32.33 4.24
CA LEU A 158 -8.67 -33.71 4.76
C LEU A 158 -7.50 -34.47 4.14
N ALA A 159 -7.24 -34.34 2.85
CA ALA A 159 -6.09 -34.98 2.20
C ALA A 159 -4.78 -34.56 2.86
N ARG A 160 -4.64 -33.28 3.23
CA ARG A 160 -3.44 -32.80 3.94
C ARG A 160 -3.37 -33.35 5.36
N LEU A 161 -4.48 -33.37 6.10
CA LEU A 161 -4.54 -33.97 7.43
C LEU A 161 -4.17 -35.46 7.39
N GLU A 162 -4.74 -36.19 6.43
CA GLU A 162 -4.44 -37.64 6.25
C GLU A 162 -2.98 -37.90 5.89
N ALA A 163 -2.35 -37.03 5.11
CA ALA A 163 -0.93 -37.14 4.77
C ALA A 163 -0.01 -36.98 5.99
N GLU A 164 -0.41 -36.09 6.92
CA GLU A 164 0.29 -35.87 8.19
C GLU A 164 -0.13 -36.83 9.32
N GLY A 165 -1.02 -37.81 9.03
CA GLY A 165 -1.54 -38.73 10.04
C GLY A 165 -2.47 -38.10 11.07
N LEU A 166 -3.01 -36.92 10.78
CA LEU A 166 -3.92 -36.17 11.64
C LEU A 166 -5.38 -36.48 11.30
N ARG A 167 -6.27 -36.17 12.24
CA ARG A 167 -7.72 -36.26 12.06
C ARG A 167 -8.36 -34.89 12.31
N PRO A 168 -9.49 -34.59 11.65
CA PRO A 168 -10.30 -33.44 12.00
C PRO A 168 -10.71 -33.46 13.47
N SER A 169 -10.80 -32.30 14.11
CA SER A 169 -11.39 -32.17 15.44
C SER A 169 -12.90 -32.46 15.41
N ALA A 170 -13.48 -32.78 16.57
CA ALA A 170 -14.92 -32.89 16.70
C ALA A 170 -15.62 -31.56 16.35
N GLU A 171 -16.84 -31.67 15.85
CA GLU A 171 -17.65 -30.49 15.56
C GLU A 171 -17.92 -29.66 16.82
N ALA A 172 -17.91 -28.35 16.70
CA ALA A 172 -18.23 -27.45 17.79
C ALA A 172 -19.70 -27.60 18.23
N ASP A 173 -19.98 -27.41 19.53
CA ASP A 173 -21.37 -27.31 20.00
C ASP A 173 -22.10 -26.13 19.36
N ARG A 174 -23.43 -26.14 19.42
CA ARG A 174 -24.28 -25.15 18.73
C ARG A 174 -24.02 -23.70 19.17
N VAL A 175 -23.77 -23.46 20.46
CA VAL A 175 -23.50 -22.09 20.97
C VAL A 175 -22.14 -21.59 20.50
N THR A 176 -21.14 -22.45 20.61
CA THR A 176 -19.79 -22.14 20.10
C THR A 176 -19.80 -21.88 18.61
N TRP A 177 -20.51 -22.69 17.82
CA TRP A 177 -20.65 -22.50 16.37
C TRP A 177 -21.33 -21.16 16.07
N LEU A 178 -22.48 -20.85 16.71
CA LEU A 178 -23.22 -19.62 16.51
C LEU A 178 -22.35 -18.39 16.83
N ARG A 179 -21.64 -18.43 17.97
CA ARG A 179 -20.74 -17.36 18.37
C ARG A 179 -19.66 -17.11 17.33
N ARG A 180 -19.03 -18.16 16.82
CA ARG A 180 -17.94 -18.05 15.82
C ARG A 180 -18.46 -17.49 14.51
N VAL A 181 -19.51 -18.05 13.95
CA VAL A 181 -20.05 -17.58 12.66
C VAL A 181 -20.58 -16.14 12.73
N THR A 182 -21.16 -15.73 13.87
CA THR A 182 -21.63 -14.34 14.05
C THR A 182 -20.44 -13.37 14.12
N LEU A 183 -19.40 -13.71 14.89
CA LEU A 183 -18.19 -12.90 14.95
C LEU A 183 -17.46 -12.81 13.60
N ASP A 184 -17.42 -13.90 12.84
CA ASP A 184 -16.78 -13.91 11.54
C ASP A 184 -17.54 -13.05 10.51
N LEU A 185 -18.87 -13.17 10.47
CA LEU A 185 -19.69 -12.52 9.43
C LEU A 185 -20.11 -11.09 9.75
N VAL A 186 -20.29 -10.74 11.03
CA VAL A 186 -20.77 -9.40 11.42
C VAL A 186 -19.94 -8.71 12.51
N GLY A 187 -18.89 -9.36 13.00
CA GLY A 187 -17.89 -8.77 13.91
C GLY A 187 -18.32 -8.56 15.35
N ILE A 188 -19.55 -8.92 15.73
CA ILE A 188 -20.10 -8.80 17.09
C ILE A 188 -20.66 -10.14 17.56
N PRO A 189 -20.73 -10.40 18.87
CA PRO A 189 -21.32 -11.64 19.38
C PRO A 189 -22.85 -11.67 19.14
N PRO A 190 -23.45 -12.88 19.07
CA PRO A 190 -24.90 -13.01 18.99
C PRO A 190 -25.58 -12.50 20.26
N LEU A 191 -26.80 -11.97 20.12
CA LEU A 191 -27.64 -11.61 21.25
C LEU A 191 -28.15 -12.85 21.99
N PRO A 192 -28.49 -12.77 23.30
CA PRO A 192 -29.04 -13.88 24.04
C PRO A 192 -30.29 -14.50 23.36
N GLU A 193 -31.17 -13.66 22.83
CA GLU A 193 -32.40 -14.08 22.15
C GLU A 193 -32.09 -14.85 20.84
N GLU A 194 -31.00 -14.49 20.14
CA GLU A 194 -30.55 -15.20 18.95
C GLU A 194 -29.99 -16.60 19.32
N ILE A 195 -29.30 -16.69 20.45
CA ILE A 195 -28.80 -17.98 20.97
C ILE A 195 -29.99 -18.89 21.30
N ASP A 196 -30.97 -18.39 22.07
CA ASP A 196 -32.14 -19.15 22.47
C ASP A 196 -32.96 -19.60 21.26
N ALA A 197 -33.19 -18.72 20.28
CA ALA A 197 -33.88 -19.02 19.03
C ALA A 197 -33.15 -20.11 18.22
N PHE A 198 -31.84 -20.04 18.11
CA PHE A 198 -31.06 -21.04 17.38
C PHE A 198 -31.04 -22.37 18.11
N LEU A 199 -30.94 -22.39 19.45
CA LEU A 199 -30.99 -23.63 20.22
C LEU A 199 -32.36 -24.33 20.12
N ALA A 200 -33.44 -23.56 20.03
CA ALA A 200 -34.80 -24.09 19.87
C ALA A 200 -35.07 -24.59 18.42
N ASP A 201 -34.32 -24.11 17.42
CA ASP A 201 -34.50 -24.52 16.02
C ASP A 201 -33.77 -25.85 15.73
N ALA A 202 -34.48 -26.94 15.88
CA ALA A 202 -34.00 -28.31 15.58
C ALA A 202 -34.26 -28.73 14.11
N ALA A 203 -34.84 -27.84 13.26
CA ALA A 203 -35.17 -28.20 11.89
C ALA A 203 -33.90 -28.32 11.02
N PRO A 204 -33.92 -29.16 9.97
CA PRO A 204 -32.86 -29.22 8.97
C PRO A 204 -32.62 -27.81 8.38
N GLY A 205 -31.36 -27.46 8.14
CA GLY A 205 -30.98 -26.15 7.56
C GLY A 205 -30.95 -24.99 8.58
N ALA A 206 -30.98 -25.27 9.90
CA ALA A 206 -30.92 -24.24 10.94
C ALA A 206 -29.64 -23.41 10.87
N LYS A 207 -28.49 -24.03 10.56
CA LYS A 207 -27.21 -23.31 10.39
C LYS A 207 -27.22 -22.41 9.16
N GLU A 208 -27.73 -22.91 8.04
CA GLU A 208 -27.86 -22.18 6.79
C GLU A 208 -28.74 -20.94 6.97
N ARG A 209 -29.89 -21.05 7.64
CA ARG A 209 -30.75 -19.90 7.95
C ARG A 209 -30.04 -18.83 8.79
N VAL A 210 -29.20 -19.22 9.73
CA VAL A 210 -28.38 -18.26 10.49
C VAL A 210 -27.38 -17.57 9.57
N VAL A 211 -26.68 -18.31 8.72
CA VAL A 211 -25.70 -17.75 7.77
C VAL A 211 -26.39 -16.78 6.82
N ASP A 212 -27.50 -17.16 6.19
CA ASP A 212 -28.26 -16.31 5.27
C ASP A 212 -28.70 -15.00 5.94
N ARG A 213 -29.19 -15.07 7.18
CA ARG A 213 -29.56 -13.90 7.97
C ARG A 213 -28.37 -12.97 8.25
N LEU A 214 -27.23 -13.54 8.59
CA LEU A 214 -26.02 -12.76 8.89
C LEU A 214 -25.45 -12.11 7.62
N LEU A 215 -25.44 -12.83 6.50
CA LEU A 215 -25.01 -12.30 5.20
C LEU A 215 -25.92 -11.16 4.69
N ALA A 216 -27.22 -11.24 4.97
CA ALA A 216 -28.18 -10.18 4.64
C ALA A 216 -28.11 -8.96 5.57
N SER A 217 -27.33 -9.02 6.65
CA SER A 217 -27.18 -7.90 7.60
C SER A 217 -26.26 -6.82 7.02
N PRO A 218 -26.63 -5.52 7.16
CA PRO A 218 -25.72 -4.41 6.81
C PRO A 218 -24.36 -4.49 7.53
N ARG A 219 -24.32 -5.10 8.71
CA ARG A 219 -23.09 -5.31 9.50
C ARG A 219 -22.10 -6.26 8.82
N HIS A 220 -22.57 -7.10 7.87
CA HIS A 220 -21.66 -7.92 7.08
C HIS A 220 -20.70 -7.05 6.24
N GLY A 221 -21.22 -6.03 5.56
CA GLY A 221 -20.39 -5.07 4.84
C GLY A 221 -19.46 -4.29 5.77
N GLU A 222 -19.92 -3.87 6.95
CA GLU A 222 -19.06 -3.21 7.95
C GLU A 222 -17.90 -4.11 8.38
N ARG A 223 -18.18 -5.41 8.62
CA ARG A 223 -17.18 -6.39 9.02
C ARG A 223 -16.16 -6.68 7.91
N MET A 224 -16.63 -6.88 6.69
CA MET A 224 -15.74 -7.13 5.52
C MET A 224 -14.93 -5.89 5.18
N ALA A 225 -15.54 -4.71 5.25
CA ALA A 225 -14.85 -3.44 5.05
C ALA A 225 -13.72 -3.22 6.05
N GLN A 226 -13.87 -3.63 7.31
CA GLN A 226 -12.80 -3.52 8.30
C GLN A 226 -11.53 -4.23 7.82
N HIS A 227 -11.64 -5.45 7.30
CA HIS A 227 -10.49 -6.19 6.78
C HIS A 227 -9.87 -5.51 5.56
N TRP A 228 -10.71 -4.99 4.66
CA TRP A 228 -10.22 -4.26 3.49
C TRP A 228 -9.52 -2.95 3.88
N LEU A 229 -10.11 -2.19 4.80
CA LEU A 229 -9.56 -0.91 5.27
C LEU A 229 -8.21 -1.10 5.98
N ASP A 230 -8.02 -2.21 6.69
CA ASP A 230 -6.72 -2.59 7.27
C ASP A 230 -5.68 -2.86 6.17
N VAL A 231 -6.03 -3.63 5.15
CA VAL A 231 -5.14 -3.93 4.01
C VAL A 231 -4.69 -2.66 3.30
N VAL A 232 -5.62 -1.73 3.05
CA VAL A 232 -5.31 -0.47 2.34
C VAL A 232 -4.83 0.64 3.27
N ARG A 233 -4.60 0.35 4.54
CA ARG A 233 -4.03 1.29 5.53
C ARG A 233 -4.89 2.55 5.72
N TYR A 234 -6.22 2.42 5.66
CA TYR A 234 -7.14 3.53 5.87
C TYR A 234 -6.94 4.17 7.24
N ALA A 235 -6.93 5.50 7.28
CA ALA A 235 -6.93 6.28 8.51
C ALA A 235 -7.67 7.60 8.33
N ASP A 236 -8.28 8.09 9.42
CA ASP A 236 -8.94 9.41 9.46
C ASP A 236 -7.95 10.56 9.72
N THR A 237 -6.64 10.29 9.66
CA THR A 237 -5.56 11.25 9.86
C THR A 237 -4.46 11.09 8.81
N HIS A 238 -3.63 12.14 8.63
CA HIS A 238 -2.56 12.16 7.63
C HIS A 238 -1.30 11.37 8.06
N GLY A 239 -1.19 10.99 9.33
CA GLY A 239 0.02 10.37 9.87
C GLY A 239 1.17 11.38 10.10
N TYR A 240 2.39 10.87 10.23
CA TYR A 240 3.60 11.60 10.59
C TYR A 240 3.52 12.34 11.94
N GLU A 241 4.50 13.18 12.25
CA GLU A 241 4.60 13.86 13.54
C GLU A 241 3.44 14.83 13.81
N VAL A 242 2.90 15.45 12.79
CA VAL A 242 1.80 16.43 12.91
C VAL A 242 0.44 15.77 12.99
N ASN A 243 0.27 14.64 12.34
CA ASN A 243 -0.91 13.78 12.37
C ASN A 243 -2.26 14.53 12.35
N THR A 244 -2.44 15.43 11.39
CA THR A 244 -3.68 16.21 11.24
C THR A 244 -4.83 15.35 10.74
N GLU A 245 -6.06 15.74 11.11
CA GLU A 245 -7.28 15.06 10.71
C GLU A 245 -7.53 15.13 9.20
N ARG A 246 -8.08 14.05 8.65
CA ARG A 246 -8.64 13.94 7.29
C ARG A 246 -10.17 13.99 7.37
N ALA A 247 -10.71 15.17 7.50
CA ALA A 247 -12.16 15.36 7.69
C ALA A 247 -13.02 14.72 6.57
N ASN A 248 -12.45 14.54 5.37
CA ASN A 248 -13.14 14.03 4.18
C ASN A 248 -12.68 12.60 3.79
N ALA A 249 -12.11 11.79 4.71
CA ALA A 249 -11.72 10.41 4.42
C ALA A 249 -12.91 9.43 4.43
N TRP A 250 -13.89 9.66 5.28
CA TRP A 250 -15.04 8.78 5.53
C TRP A 250 -15.85 8.35 4.30
N PRO A 251 -15.99 9.13 3.19
CA PRO A 251 -16.74 8.67 2.03
C PRO A 251 -16.17 7.39 1.39
N TYR A 252 -14.84 7.22 1.41
CA TYR A 252 -14.22 6.00 0.93
C TYR A 252 -14.56 4.79 1.81
N ARG A 253 -14.49 4.94 3.14
CA ARG A 253 -14.91 3.89 4.07
C ARG A 253 -16.35 3.45 3.82
N ASP A 254 -17.26 4.41 3.70
CA ASP A 254 -18.68 4.15 3.48
C ASP A 254 -18.93 3.49 2.11
N TRP A 255 -18.15 3.90 1.09
CA TRP A 255 -18.17 3.28 -0.23
C TRP A 255 -17.74 1.79 -0.16
N VAL A 256 -16.68 1.49 0.58
CA VAL A 256 -16.20 0.09 0.77
C VAL A 256 -17.28 -0.75 1.45
N ILE A 257 -17.90 -0.24 2.52
CA ILE A 257 -19.01 -0.92 3.22
C ILE A 257 -20.16 -1.20 2.25
N ALA A 258 -20.56 -0.21 1.47
CA ALA A 258 -21.64 -0.35 0.50
C ALA A 258 -21.29 -1.36 -0.61
N ALA A 259 -20.05 -1.37 -1.09
CA ALA A 259 -19.57 -2.31 -2.10
C ALA A 259 -19.65 -3.77 -1.62
N PHE A 260 -19.24 -4.06 -0.37
CA PHE A 260 -19.38 -5.40 0.22
C PHE A 260 -20.84 -5.79 0.42
N ASN A 261 -21.69 -4.88 0.92
CA ASN A 261 -23.13 -5.16 1.10
C ASN A 261 -23.87 -5.36 -0.24
N ALA A 262 -23.36 -4.78 -1.33
CA ALA A 262 -23.90 -4.95 -2.66
C ALA A 262 -23.32 -6.17 -3.39
N ASP A 263 -22.45 -6.95 -2.76
CA ASP A 263 -21.69 -8.06 -3.38
C ASP A 263 -21.06 -7.64 -4.72
N MET A 264 -20.37 -6.47 -4.71
CA MET A 264 -19.79 -5.91 -5.93
C MET A 264 -18.76 -6.85 -6.54
N PRO A 265 -18.84 -7.15 -7.86
CA PRO A 265 -17.84 -7.98 -8.53
C PRO A 265 -16.43 -7.42 -8.32
N TYR A 266 -15.48 -8.31 -8.03
CA TYR A 266 -14.12 -7.91 -7.63
C TYR A 266 -13.38 -7.08 -8.69
N ASP A 267 -13.53 -7.40 -9.96
CA ASP A 267 -12.96 -6.61 -11.07
C ASP A 267 -13.51 -5.18 -11.11
N THR A 268 -14.80 -5.01 -10.83
CA THR A 268 -15.45 -3.71 -10.70
C THR A 268 -14.97 -2.98 -9.46
N PHE A 269 -14.84 -3.67 -8.33
CA PHE A 269 -14.32 -3.13 -7.08
C PHE A 269 -12.89 -2.59 -7.24
N VAL A 270 -12.00 -3.34 -7.91
CA VAL A 270 -10.63 -2.88 -8.22
C VAL A 270 -10.65 -1.67 -9.15
N ARG A 271 -11.36 -1.76 -10.28
CA ARG A 271 -11.40 -0.71 -11.29
C ARG A 271 -11.90 0.62 -10.73
N ARG A 272 -12.94 0.60 -9.91
CA ARG A 272 -13.48 1.82 -9.31
C ARG A 272 -12.54 2.48 -8.32
N GLN A 273 -11.78 1.71 -7.56
CA GLN A 273 -10.79 2.26 -6.64
C GLN A 273 -9.60 2.91 -7.37
N LEU A 274 -9.23 2.42 -8.54
CA LEU A 274 -8.13 2.97 -9.33
C LEU A 274 -8.55 4.10 -10.30
N ALA A 275 -9.78 4.09 -10.79
CA ALA A 275 -10.27 5.00 -11.83
C ALA A 275 -11.78 5.30 -11.73
N GLY A 276 -12.35 5.28 -10.53
CA GLY A 276 -13.79 5.49 -10.30
C GLY A 276 -14.28 6.87 -10.69
N ASP A 277 -13.41 7.86 -10.68
CA ASP A 277 -13.74 9.22 -11.12
C ASP A 277 -14.13 9.29 -12.60
N ALA A 278 -13.66 8.38 -13.45
CA ALA A 278 -14.12 8.24 -14.83
C ALA A 278 -15.59 7.80 -14.90
N ASP A 279 -16.05 7.00 -13.95
CA ASP A 279 -17.43 6.50 -13.84
C ASP A 279 -18.29 7.36 -12.89
N ARG A 280 -17.82 8.53 -12.46
CA ARG A 280 -18.46 9.42 -11.47
C ARG A 280 -18.61 8.80 -10.07
N ASP A 281 -17.77 7.83 -9.75
CA ASP A 281 -17.69 7.17 -8.45
C ASP A 281 -16.47 7.68 -7.68
N ASP A 282 -16.49 8.98 -7.38
CA ASP A 282 -15.34 9.69 -6.82
C ASP A 282 -14.92 9.15 -5.44
N ALA A 283 -15.87 8.67 -4.63
CA ALA A 283 -15.59 8.14 -3.30
C ALA A 283 -14.67 6.90 -3.35
N ALA A 284 -14.80 6.08 -4.38
CA ALA A 284 -13.95 4.89 -4.58
C ALA A 284 -12.47 5.23 -4.71
N THR A 285 -12.14 6.37 -5.35
CA THR A 285 -10.76 6.81 -5.56
C THR A 285 -10.04 7.25 -4.27
N GLY A 286 -10.75 7.28 -3.15
CA GLY A 286 -10.17 7.45 -1.82
C GLY A 286 -9.09 6.40 -1.50
N PHE A 287 -9.10 5.24 -2.18
CA PHE A 287 -8.02 4.25 -2.14
C PHE A 287 -6.64 4.86 -2.42
N LEU A 288 -6.55 5.77 -3.39
CA LEU A 288 -5.29 6.39 -3.81
C LEU A 288 -4.69 7.37 -2.78
N VAL A 289 -5.48 7.76 -1.77
CA VAL A 289 -5.10 8.74 -0.74
C VAL A 289 -5.10 8.16 0.68
N THR A 290 -5.12 6.84 0.84
CA THR A 290 -5.11 6.19 2.16
C THR A 290 -3.75 6.29 2.86
N ALA A 291 -2.66 6.42 2.09
CA ALA A 291 -1.30 6.50 2.61
C ALA A 291 -1.06 7.74 3.50
N ALA A 292 -0.09 7.64 4.39
CA ALA A 292 0.40 8.80 5.13
C ALA A 292 1.00 9.82 4.15
N VAL A 293 0.63 11.08 4.29
CA VAL A 293 1.06 12.17 3.39
C VAL A 293 1.57 13.36 4.19
N LEU A 294 2.76 13.84 3.84
CA LEU A 294 3.25 15.12 4.31
C LEU A 294 2.51 16.25 3.59
N LEU A 295 1.80 17.07 4.36
CA LEU A 295 1.07 18.20 3.81
C LEU A 295 2.03 19.33 3.35
N PRO A 296 1.61 20.15 2.35
CA PRO A 296 2.34 21.36 2.02
C PRO A 296 2.58 22.24 3.27
N GLY A 297 3.85 22.65 3.49
CA GLY A 297 4.25 23.41 4.67
C GLY A 297 4.86 22.56 5.81
N GLN A 298 4.65 21.25 5.83
CA GLN A 298 5.36 20.31 6.72
C GLN A 298 6.67 19.82 6.08
N ILE A 299 6.78 19.95 4.78
CA ILE A 299 7.98 19.70 3.99
C ILE A 299 8.62 21.05 3.75
N GLY A 300 9.95 21.13 3.67
CA GLY A 300 10.64 22.38 3.34
C GLY A 300 10.02 23.13 2.14
N ALA A 301 10.12 24.44 2.14
CA ALA A 301 9.50 25.29 1.11
C ALA A 301 10.19 25.16 -0.26
N ASP A 302 11.39 24.55 -0.31
CA ASP A 302 12.19 24.42 -1.53
C ASP A 302 11.65 23.33 -2.48
N ASP A 303 11.97 23.48 -3.76
CA ASP A 303 11.47 22.59 -4.82
C ASP A 303 12.03 21.16 -4.73
N ALA A 304 13.19 20.94 -4.12
CA ALA A 304 13.74 19.60 -3.94
C ALA A 304 12.94 18.81 -2.91
N SER A 305 12.62 19.44 -1.78
CA SER A 305 11.75 18.84 -0.74
C SER A 305 10.37 18.51 -1.27
N LYS A 306 9.76 19.41 -2.06
CA LYS A 306 8.45 19.15 -2.69
C LYS A 306 8.50 17.98 -3.68
N ARG A 307 9.56 17.87 -4.48
CA ARG A 307 9.74 16.75 -5.41
C ARG A 307 9.92 15.43 -4.65
N LEU A 308 10.70 15.42 -3.58
CA LEU A 308 10.90 14.23 -2.76
C LEU A 308 9.57 13.74 -2.16
N ALA A 309 8.81 14.63 -1.53
CA ALA A 309 7.49 14.29 -0.99
C ALA A 309 6.53 13.77 -2.06
N ARG A 310 6.56 14.34 -3.26
CA ARG A 310 5.75 13.82 -4.38
C ARG A 310 6.18 12.41 -4.78
N GLN A 311 7.49 12.13 -4.81
CA GLN A 311 8.00 10.79 -5.09
C GLN A 311 7.61 9.78 -4.01
N ASP A 312 7.62 10.19 -2.75
CA ASP A 312 7.21 9.33 -1.65
C ASP A 312 5.71 9.05 -1.68
N ALA A 313 4.88 10.05 -1.97
CA ALA A 313 3.44 9.88 -2.17
C ALA A 313 3.12 8.89 -3.33
N LEU A 314 3.83 9.00 -4.47
CA LEU A 314 3.68 8.05 -5.57
C LEU A 314 4.13 6.64 -5.18
N ASN A 315 5.25 6.52 -4.46
CA ASN A 315 5.74 5.24 -3.94
C ASN A 315 4.69 4.56 -3.04
N ASP A 316 4.04 5.32 -2.18
CA ASP A 316 2.99 4.78 -1.29
C ASP A 316 1.76 4.29 -2.07
N ILE A 317 1.33 5.00 -3.12
CA ILE A 317 0.26 4.54 -4.02
C ILE A 317 0.65 3.19 -4.65
N LEU A 318 1.89 3.08 -5.14
CA LEU A 318 2.36 1.85 -5.79
C LEU A 318 2.41 0.67 -4.81
N ILE A 319 3.01 0.89 -3.63
CA ILE A 319 3.08 -0.13 -2.59
C ILE A 319 1.68 -0.62 -2.24
N ASN A 320 0.77 0.31 -1.93
CA ASN A 320 -0.61 -0.04 -1.57
C ASN A 320 -1.33 -0.79 -2.71
N THR A 321 -1.14 -0.35 -3.96
CA THR A 321 -1.72 -1.02 -5.13
C THR A 321 -1.17 -2.45 -5.31
N GLY A 322 0.15 -2.63 -5.15
CA GLY A 322 0.77 -3.94 -5.27
C GLY A 322 0.38 -4.91 -4.17
N GLU A 323 0.39 -4.44 -2.93
CA GLU A 323 0.04 -5.26 -1.77
C GLU A 323 -1.45 -5.61 -1.75
N ALA A 324 -2.34 -4.63 -1.97
CA ALA A 324 -3.78 -4.83 -1.87
C ALA A 324 -4.37 -5.67 -3.03
N PHE A 325 -3.92 -5.44 -4.28
CA PHE A 325 -4.54 -6.09 -5.45
C PHE A 325 -3.73 -7.25 -6.01
N LEU A 326 -2.41 -7.23 -5.86
CA LEU A 326 -1.52 -8.24 -6.45
C LEU A 326 -0.89 -9.16 -5.40
N GLY A 327 -0.89 -8.79 -4.11
CA GLY A 327 -0.18 -9.51 -3.06
C GLY A 327 1.34 -9.48 -3.25
N LEU A 328 1.88 -8.44 -3.92
CA LEU A 328 3.29 -8.29 -4.24
C LEU A 328 3.90 -7.09 -3.52
N SER A 329 5.09 -7.27 -2.95
CA SER A 329 5.85 -6.22 -2.28
C SER A 329 6.70 -5.43 -3.27
N ILE A 330 6.09 -4.59 -4.10
CA ILE A 330 6.76 -3.86 -5.19
C ILE A 330 7.73 -2.75 -4.72
N GLY A 331 7.62 -2.28 -3.48
CA GLY A 331 8.40 -1.14 -2.98
C GLY A 331 9.91 -1.32 -3.05
N CYS A 332 10.41 -2.56 -2.91
CA CYS A 332 11.84 -2.86 -3.03
C CYS A 332 12.39 -2.58 -4.43
N ALA A 333 11.53 -2.68 -5.45
CA ALA A 333 11.91 -2.44 -6.84
C ALA A 333 12.10 -0.94 -7.19
N ARG A 334 11.92 -0.03 -6.24
CA ARG A 334 12.23 1.40 -6.41
C ARG A 334 13.71 1.66 -6.72
N CYS A 335 14.62 0.87 -6.14
CA CYS A 335 16.07 1.10 -6.23
C CYS A 335 16.84 -0.02 -6.95
N HIS A 336 16.34 -1.27 -6.91
CA HIS A 336 16.96 -2.45 -7.50
C HIS A 336 15.89 -3.47 -7.84
N ASP A 337 16.19 -4.42 -8.71
CA ASP A 337 15.27 -5.51 -9.01
C ASP A 337 14.88 -6.26 -7.74
N HIS A 338 13.59 -6.58 -7.59
CA HIS A 338 13.09 -7.21 -6.38
C HIS A 338 13.79 -8.54 -6.11
N LYS A 339 14.17 -8.80 -4.85
CA LYS A 339 14.97 -9.99 -4.50
C LYS A 339 14.22 -11.32 -4.72
N PHE A 340 12.91 -11.34 -4.47
CA PHE A 340 12.10 -12.56 -4.48
C PHE A 340 11.03 -12.57 -5.58
N ASP A 341 10.32 -11.46 -5.75
CA ASP A 341 9.23 -11.33 -6.71
C ASP A 341 9.78 -11.00 -8.11
N PRO A 342 9.09 -11.39 -9.19
CA PRO A 342 9.54 -11.11 -10.56
C PRO A 342 9.23 -9.66 -10.97
N VAL A 343 9.69 -8.69 -10.18
CA VAL A 343 9.45 -7.25 -10.37
C VAL A 343 10.79 -6.54 -10.55
N THR A 344 11.00 -5.94 -11.72
CA THR A 344 12.20 -5.17 -12.01
C THR A 344 12.06 -3.70 -11.61
N VAL A 345 13.18 -2.98 -11.50
CA VAL A 345 13.21 -1.50 -11.37
C VAL A 345 12.39 -0.85 -12.48
N ARG A 346 12.50 -1.38 -13.70
CA ARG A 346 11.76 -0.88 -14.85
C ARG A 346 10.25 -1.04 -14.68
N ASP A 347 9.79 -2.18 -14.17
CA ASP A 347 8.36 -2.42 -13.90
C ASP A 347 7.83 -1.44 -12.86
N TYR A 348 8.60 -1.19 -11.79
CA TYR A 348 8.27 -0.20 -10.77
C TYR A 348 8.07 1.19 -11.39
N HIS A 349 9.04 1.68 -12.16
CA HIS A 349 8.94 3.01 -12.76
C HIS A 349 7.88 3.09 -13.87
N SER A 350 7.62 2.00 -14.56
CA SER A 350 6.51 1.93 -15.53
C SER A 350 5.16 2.04 -14.85
N LEU A 351 4.96 1.35 -13.72
CA LEU A 351 3.76 1.46 -12.91
C LEU A 351 3.64 2.85 -12.27
N GLN A 352 4.76 3.44 -11.80
CA GLN A 352 4.78 4.81 -11.27
C GLN A 352 4.27 5.82 -12.30
N ALA A 353 4.64 5.67 -13.56
CA ALA A 353 4.21 6.56 -14.63
C ALA A 353 2.68 6.61 -14.80
N VAL A 354 1.97 5.50 -14.51
CA VAL A 354 0.50 5.45 -14.56
C VAL A 354 -0.13 6.41 -13.55
N PHE A 355 0.49 6.57 -12.38
CA PHE A 355 -0.05 7.38 -11.28
C PHE A 355 0.49 8.81 -11.22
N THR A 356 1.36 9.21 -12.15
CA THR A 356 1.95 10.57 -12.13
C THR A 356 0.93 11.70 -12.23
N GLY A 357 -0.22 11.45 -12.86
CA GLY A 357 -1.32 12.41 -12.99
C GLY A 357 -2.24 12.50 -11.78
N VAL A 358 -2.10 11.61 -10.78
CA VAL A 358 -2.93 11.64 -9.57
C VAL A 358 -2.54 12.83 -8.69
N THR A 359 -3.50 13.65 -8.30
CA THR A 359 -3.33 14.76 -7.34
C THR A 359 -4.23 14.52 -6.13
N TYR A 360 -3.75 14.94 -4.95
CA TYR A 360 -4.55 14.92 -3.72
C TYR A 360 -5.34 16.23 -3.62
N GLU A 361 -6.65 16.12 -3.60
CA GLU A 361 -7.53 17.27 -3.61
C GLU A 361 -8.90 16.90 -3.01
N ASP A 362 -9.50 17.82 -2.27
CA ASP A 362 -10.88 17.68 -1.86
C ASP A 362 -11.81 17.87 -3.05
N ARG A 363 -12.73 16.93 -3.25
CA ARG A 363 -13.71 16.98 -4.35
C ARG A 363 -15.12 16.94 -3.81
N GLU A 364 -16.01 17.69 -4.44
CA GLU A 364 -17.44 17.54 -4.20
C GLU A 364 -17.92 16.18 -4.75
N LEU A 365 -18.63 15.42 -3.92
CA LEU A 365 -19.22 14.15 -4.35
C LEU A 365 -20.25 14.38 -5.45
N ARG A 366 -20.13 13.65 -6.54
CA ARG A 366 -21.05 13.68 -7.68
C ARG A 366 -22.07 12.56 -7.55
N SER A 367 -23.20 12.87 -6.91
CA SER A 367 -24.34 11.95 -6.83
C SER A 367 -25.65 12.71 -7.01
N PRO A 368 -26.74 12.04 -7.42
CA PRO A 368 -28.07 12.65 -7.50
C PRO A 368 -28.51 13.29 -6.17
N GLU A 369 -28.16 12.67 -5.04
CA GLU A 369 -28.49 13.18 -3.70
C GLU A 369 -27.68 14.44 -3.39
N ALA A 370 -26.38 14.47 -3.74
CA ALA A 370 -25.56 15.67 -3.57
C ALA A 370 -26.03 16.81 -4.46
N ASP A 371 -26.45 16.52 -5.69
CA ASP A 371 -27.05 17.51 -6.60
C ASP A 371 -28.35 18.08 -6.04
N ALA A 372 -29.24 17.24 -5.52
CA ALA A 372 -30.49 17.67 -4.88
C ALA A 372 -30.22 18.55 -3.64
N ARG A 373 -29.28 18.16 -2.78
CA ARG A 373 -28.89 18.97 -1.61
C ARG A 373 -28.27 20.31 -2.00
N ARG A 374 -27.46 20.36 -3.05
CA ARG A 374 -26.93 21.63 -3.58
C ARG A 374 -28.03 22.57 -4.04
N ALA A 375 -29.04 22.06 -4.74
CA ALA A 375 -30.19 22.83 -5.17
C ALA A 375 -31.01 23.37 -3.97
N GLU A 376 -31.21 22.57 -2.92
CA GLU A 376 -31.87 22.98 -1.68
C GLU A 376 -31.07 24.08 -0.95
N ILE A 377 -29.76 23.89 -0.80
CA ILE A 377 -28.85 24.89 -0.20
C ILE A 377 -28.89 26.19 -1.00
N ALA A 378 -28.89 26.15 -2.33
CA ALA A 378 -29.00 27.35 -3.17
C ALA A 378 -30.30 28.07 -2.91
N THR A 379 -31.41 27.35 -2.79
CA THR A 379 -32.73 27.91 -2.46
C THR A 379 -32.74 28.60 -1.09
N HIS A 380 -32.21 27.96 -0.07
CA HIS A 380 -32.12 28.55 1.27
C HIS A 380 -31.20 29.78 1.32
N ARG A 381 -30.04 29.71 0.61
CA ARG A 381 -29.15 30.88 0.50
C ARG A 381 -29.84 32.09 -0.17
N ALA A 382 -30.60 31.84 -1.25
CA ALA A 382 -31.38 32.91 -1.90
C ALA A 382 -32.42 33.49 -0.96
N ALA A 383 -33.14 32.65 -0.19
CA ALA A 383 -34.11 33.10 0.80
C ALA A 383 -33.46 33.91 1.92
N LEU A 384 -32.32 33.48 2.43
CA LEU A 384 -31.56 34.23 3.45
C LEU A 384 -31.09 35.57 2.92
N ALA A 385 -30.57 35.63 1.71
CA ALA A 385 -30.14 36.87 1.07
C ALA A 385 -31.31 37.86 0.91
N ALA A 386 -32.52 37.39 0.52
CA ALA A 386 -33.72 38.20 0.44
C ALA A 386 -34.18 38.74 1.81
N LEU A 387 -34.10 37.91 2.86
CA LEU A 387 -34.41 38.32 4.22
C LEU A 387 -33.40 39.35 4.75
N ASP A 388 -32.13 39.18 4.50
CA ASP A 388 -31.07 40.12 4.90
C ASP A 388 -31.21 41.44 4.15
N ALA A 389 -31.53 41.43 2.86
CA ALA A 389 -31.83 42.62 2.09
C ALA A 389 -33.08 43.38 2.66
N SER A 390 -34.13 42.61 3.01
CA SER A 390 -35.36 43.17 3.63
C SER A 390 -35.04 43.75 5.01
N ARG A 391 -34.26 43.08 5.84
CA ARG A 391 -33.80 43.55 7.15
C ARG A 391 -32.99 44.83 7.00
N THR A 392 -32.04 44.86 6.08
CA THR A 392 -31.23 46.06 5.80
C THR A 392 -32.09 47.23 5.33
N ALA A 393 -33.02 46.98 4.43
CA ALA A 393 -33.93 48.02 3.93
C ALA A 393 -34.84 48.64 5.02
N ARG A 394 -35.17 47.88 6.07
CA ARG A 394 -35.98 48.31 7.21
C ARG A 394 -35.17 48.79 8.42
N ALA A 395 -33.85 48.64 8.38
CA ALA A 395 -32.99 49.12 9.44
C ALA A 395 -33.16 50.62 9.64
N PRO A 396 -33.23 51.11 10.89
CA PRO A 396 -33.37 52.55 11.16
C PRO A 396 -32.17 53.31 10.62
N LEU A 397 -32.38 54.53 10.15
CA LEU A 397 -31.29 55.41 9.74
C LEU A 397 -30.46 55.80 10.96
N VAL A 398 -29.15 55.62 10.85
CA VAL A 398 -28.20 56.03 11.90
C VAL A 398 -27.97 57.54 11.84
N GLY A 399 -28.22 58.22 12.97
CA GLY A 399 -27.94 59.62 13.15
C GLY A 399 -27.12 59.91 14.40
N ALA A 400 -26.72 61.14 14.64
CA ALA A 400 -26.01 61.50 15.84
C ALA A 400 -26.86 61.16 17.08
N GLY A 401 -26.30 60.30 17.98
CA GLY A 401 -26.99 59.86 19.21
C GLY A 401 -27.92 58.65 19.04
N SER A 402 -28.07 58.05 17.84
CA SER A 402 -28.86 56.83 17.68
C SER A 402 -28.17 55.62 18.33
N PRO A 403 -28.95 54.77 19.08
CA PRO A 403 -28.41 53.51 19.57
C PRO A 403 -27.96 52.63 18.41
N ARG A 404 -26.78 52.10 18.46
CA ARG A 404 -26.30 51.08 17.48
C ARG A 404 -26.56 49.68 18.01
N PRO A 405 -26.90 48.74 17.11
CA PRO A 405 -26.92 47.33 17.50
C PRO A 405 -25.50 46.88 17.87
N PRO A 406 -25.36 45.79 18.64
CA PRO A 406 -24.02 45.19 18.89
C PRO A 406 -23.30 44.93 17.60
N VAL A 407 -21.98 45.20 17.61
CA VAL A 407 -21.10 44.98 16.43
C VAL A 407 -20.96 43.47 16.17
N SER A 408 -21.21 43.07 14.93
CA SER A 408 -20.98 41.70 14.46
C SER A 408 -19.53 41.54 13.98
N PRO A 409 -18.87 40.40 14.25
CA PRO A 409 -17.52 40.15 13.73
C PRO A 409 -17.50 39.87 12.21
N ARG A 410 -18.65 39.76 11.54
CA ARG A 410 -18.74 39.42 10.11
C ARG A 410 -19.17 40.56 9.22
N LEU A 411 -20.31 41.17 9.51
CA LEU A 411 -20.88 42.23 8.68
C LEU A 411 -21.65 43.21 9.55
N ASN A 412 -21.37 44.48 9.37
CA ASN A 412 -22.07 45.58 9.99
C ASN A 412 -22.57 46.55 8.89
N VAL A 413 -23.86 46.86 8.86
CA VAL A 413 -24.44 47.73 7.87
C VAL A 413 -25.11 48.92 8.60
N ASP A 414 -24.59 50.12 8.35
CA ASP A 414 -25.17 51.37 8.83
C ASP A 414 -25.85 52.10 7.69
N ARG A 415 -27.13 52.40 7.81
CA ARG A 415 -27.88 53.26 6.89
C ARG A 415 -27.87 54.67 7.41
N ILE A 416 -27.41 55.59 6.59
CA ILE A 416 -27.41 57.02 6.91
C ILE A 416 -28.32 57.79 5.96
N VAL A 417 -28.83 58.93 6.41
CA VAL A 417 -29.56 59.86 5.53
C VAL A 417 -28.65 60.28 4.38
N PRO A 418 -29.06 60.14 3.10
CA PRO A 418 -28.24 60.51 1.96
C PRO A 418 -27.73 61.97 2.08
N ARG A 419 -26.43 62.14 1.93
CA ARG A 419 -25.77 63.46 1.98
C ARG A 419 -24.68 63.53 0.88
N ARG A 420 -24.49 64.71 0.34
CA ARG A 420 -23.32 64.95 -0.47
C ARG A 420 -22.06 65.04 0.42
N ALA A 421 -21.12 64.18 0.22
CA ALA A 421 -19.90 64.13 0.98
C ALA A 421 -18.72 63.82 0.02
N THR A 422 -17.57 64.42 0.28
CA THR A 422 -16.30 64.14 -0.41
C THR A 422 -15.41 63.20 0.40
N ARG A 423 -15.74 62.95 1.65
CA ARG A 423 -15.01 62.08 2.57
C ARG A 423 -15.93 61.34 3.50
N VAL A 424 -15.63 60.10 3.76
CA VAL A 424 -16.22 59.28 4.83
C VAL A 424 -15.09 58.93 5.82
N ARG A 425 -15.33 59.20 7.12
CA ARG A 425 -14.41 58.79 8.17
C ARG A 425 -15.07 57.70 8.99
N PHE A 426 -14.41 56.57 9.04
CA PHE A 426 -14.72 55.48 9.97
C PHE A 426 -13.76 55.60 11.15
N THR A 427 -14.26 55.66 12.38
CA THR A 427 -13.42 55.78 13.58
C THR A 427 -13.76 54.66 14.53
N ILE A 428 -12.75 53.85 14.89
CA ILE A 428 -12.84 52.83 15.90
C ILE A 428 -12.54 53.45 17.25
N LEU A 429 -13.50 53.46 18.17
CA LEU A 429 -13.38 54.08 19.47
C LEU A 429 -12.97 53.08 20.56
N ALA A 430 -13.28 51.81 20.41
CA ALA A 430 -12.94 50.74 21.32
C ALA A 430 -12.92 49.40 20.58
N THR A 431 -12.07 48.46 21.02
CA THR A 431 -11.98 47.10 20.53
C THR A 431 -12.06 46.13 21.70
N ASN A 432 -12.43 44.90 21.42
CA ASN A 432 -12.40 43.80 22.38
C ASN A 432 -11.11 42.96 22.27
N SER A 433 -10.18 43.34 21.40
CA SER A 433 -8.87 42.70 21.20
C SER A 433 -7.77 43.77 21.08
N LEU A 434 -6.51 43.36 21.12
CA LEU A 434 -5.35 44.26 21.08
C LEU A 434 -5.25 45.02 19.75
N GLU A 435 -5.72 44.45 18.65
CA GLU A 435 -5.63 45.05 17.32
C GLU A 435 -7.01 45.07 16.64
N PRO A 436 -7.50 46.30 16.24
CA PRO A 436 -8.71 46.38 15.43
C PRO A 436 -8.40 46.01 13.99
N CYS A 437 -9.08 44.97 13.47
CA CYS A 437 -8.97 44.58 12.07
C CYS A 437 -10.26 44.89 11.34
N ILE A 438 -10.16 45.53 10.17
CA ILE A 438 -11.27 45.74 9.23
C ILE A 438 -10.79 45.16 7.89
N ASP A 439 -11.47 44.13 7.44
CA ASP A 439 -11.13 43.46 6.17
C ASP A 439 -11.59 44.32 4.99
N GLU A 440 -12.80 44.92 5.08
CA GLU A 440 -13.35 45.72 3.98
C GLU A 440 -14.29 46.79 4.51
N LEU A 441 -14.22 47.99 3.91
CA LEU A 441 -15.17 49.08 4.14
C LEU A 441 -15.82 49.48 2.80
N GLU A 442 -17.11 49.23 2.69
CA GLU A 442 -17.89 49.61 1.53
C GLU A 442 -18.79 50.83 1.81
N VAL A 443 -18.91 51.71 0.85
CA VAL A 443 -19.81 52.88 0.90
C VAL A 443 -20.65 52.89 -0.36
N PHE A 444 -21.98 52.82 -0.19
CA PHE A 444 -22.91 52.75 -1.30
C PHE A 444 -23.63 54.12 -1.46
N ASP A 445 -23.74 54.59 -2.70
CA ASP A 445 -24.58 55.75 -3.04
C ASP A 445 -26.07 55.38 -3.09
N THR A 446 -26.91 56.34 -3.43
CA THR A 446 -28.38 56.19 -3.54
C THR A 446 -28.77 55.22 -4.66
N ASP A 447 -27.91 54.98 -5.63
CA ASP A 447 -28.12 54.08 -6.78
C ASP A 447 -27.58 52.67 -6.49
N GLY A 448 -27.04 52.44 -5.28
CA GLY A 448 -26.47 51.16 -4.88
C GLY A 448 -25.07 50.87 -5.45
N ARG A 449 -24.35 51.88 -5.91
CA ARG A 449 -22.95 51.71 -6.41
C ARG A 449 -21.99 51.89 -5.24
N ASN A 450 -21.01 50.99 -5.13
CA ASN A 450 -19.96 51.16 -4.14
C ASN A 450 -18.99 52.25 -4.61
N VAL A 451 -19.03 53.40 -3.93
CA VAL A 451 -18.19 54.59 -4.25
C VAL A 451 -16.86 54.57 -3.49
N ALA A 452 -16.60 53.57 -2.62
CA ALA A 452 -15.32 53.40 -1.91
C ALA A 452 -14.27 52.63 -2.72
N LEU A 453 -14.62 52.07 -3.87
CA LEU A 453 -13.72 51.31 -4.68
C LEU A 453 -12.62 52.19 -5.32
N ALA A 454 -11.38 51.74 -5.32
CA ALA A 454 -10.27 52.41 -6.02
C ALA A 454 -10.55 52.60 -7.52
N SER A 455 -11.27 51.66 -8.14
CA SER A 455 -11.73 51.77 -9.55
C SER A 455 -12.73 52.92 -9.77
N SER A 456 -13.40 53.39 -8.70
CA SER A 456 -14.28 54.54 -8.68
C SER A 456 -13.55 55.88 -8.36
N GLY A 457 -12.20 55.84 -8.25
CA GLY A 457 -11.37 57.00 -7.92
C GLY A 457 -11.29 57.30 -6.40
N ALA A 458 -11.72 56.40 -5.54
CA ALA A 458 -11.58 56.55 -4.10
C ALA A 458 -10.12 56.33 -3.66
N THR A 459 -9.69 57.08 -2.66
CA THR A 459 -8.40 56.91 -1.99
C THR A 459 -8.64 56.66 -0.50
N VAL A 460 -7.90 55.69 0.10
CA VAL A 460 -7.98 55.36 1.53
C VAL A 460 -6.77 55.99 2.24
N ILE A 461 -7.02 56.56 3.40
CA ILE A 461 -5.97 57.04 4.32
C ILE A 461 -6.28 56.42 5.69
N SER A 462 -5.32 55.70 6.25
CA SER A 462 -5.42 55.14 7.60
C SER A 462 -4.61 55.99 8.58
N SER A 463 -5.00 55.94 9.87
CA SER A 463 -4.28 56.62 10.96
C SER A 463 -3.17 55.76 11.56
N GLY A 464 -3.05 54.51 11.13
CA GLY A 464 -2.03 53.55 11.51
C GLY A 464 -2.08 52.37 10.54
N ASP A 465 -0.96 52.09 9.93
CA ASP A 465 -0.75 50.89 9.11
C ASP A 465 0.24 50.00 9.86
N ASN A 466 -0.11 48.74 10.05
CA ASN A 466 0.83 47.72 10.48
C ASN A 466 1.44 47.03 9.27
#